data_484a7c543a97cb89ea991d3126bdf3e4
#
_entry.id   484a7c543a97cb89ea991d3126bdf3e4
#
_cell.length_a   1.000
_cell.length_b   1.000
_cell.length_c   1.000
_cell.angle_alpha   90.00
_cell.angle_beta   90.00
_cell.angle_gamma   90.00
#
_symmetry.space_group_name_H-M   'P 1'
#
loop_
_entity.id
_entity.type
_entity.pdbx_description
1 polymer ?
#
loop_
_entity_poly.entity_id
_entity_poly.type
_entity_poly.pdbx_seq_one_letter_code
_entity_poly.pdbx_strand_id
1 'polypeptide(L)'
;YQTQTTSEVYQKYADMADAIYAVGPDHVHADSDPWTAEQQDNFWALVKEGWIADVQAIVNTVNSKYRDAYAQDYIGKSPEEVAASPDLRIVLGMALWGFGEVADGVLTAPSGKTWDLTTSFPTIEDYYNETYAAYEGDPAAYAAVESPNGTDILGNAKTAFIGNWGPKDESMGGEGVPNIAGIKKIDDYSVEVTTSGFEAPAVYSILGIQVTPLHYYGDAAKYDYENNKFGFDFGDLSKQQSLTATPMGAGPYKFIKYDNKVVYFEASEYYFRGVPKIKEVQFKETVSAEVASSVQTGTADAGEMTGSRARFEEVASYNSNGEITGNVITTSKVDNLGYGYVGINADTVNVGGEPGSEASKNLRKGLATILAVYRDVAINSYYGEAATVINYPISNTSWAAPQPTDEDYKVAFSVDVDGNPIYTSEMTPEEKYAAAEQAALGFFAAAGYTVENGKVTAAPEGAKLSYEVIVPGGGTGEHPAFAILTGARDSLAKIGMEDPQSAPDWCHSLKI
;
A
#
# COMPACT_ATOMS: atom_id res chain seq x y z
N TYR A 1 -0.65 22.69 6.69
CA TYR A 1 -0.78 21.33 7.22
C TYR A 1 0.43 20.95 8.07
N GLN A 2 1.65 21.03 7.56
CA GLN A 2 2.87 20.78 8.35
C GLN A 2 3.02 21.73 9.55
N THR A 3 2.59 22.99 9.39
CA THR A 3 2.65 23.97 10.47
C THR A 3 1.69 23.64 11.62
N GLN A 4 0.55 23.02 11.31
CA GLN A 4 -0.43 22.58 12.31
C GLN A 4 0.09 21.38 13.11
N THR A 5 0.72 20.41 12.45
CA THR A 5 1.22 19.18 13.09
C THR A 5 2.45 19.39 13.99
N THR A 6 3.14 20.54 13.87
CA THR A 6 4.34 20.86 14.65
C THR A 6 4.10 21.88 15.75
N SER A 7 2.88 22.41 15.93
CA SER A 7 2.61 23.37 17.00
C SER A 7 2.56 22.66 18.37
N GLU A 8 3.05 23.32 19.41
CA GLU A 8 2.99 22.81 20.79
C GLU A 8 1.56 22.54 21.25
N VAL A 9 0.61 23.30 20.72
CA VAL A 9 -0.80 23.16 21.06
C VAL A 9 -1.42 21.95 20.38
N TYR A 10 -1.09 21.70 19.12
CA TYR A 10 -1.47 20.47 18.42
C TYR A 10 -0.92 19.24 19.16
N GLN A 11 0.36 19.29 19.52
CA GLN A 11 1.04 18.20 20.23
C GLN A 11 0.36 17.89 21.57
N LYS A 12 -0.07 18.90 22.29
CA LYS A 12 -0.83 18.71 23.56
C LYS A 12 -2.07 17.83 23.38
N TYR A 13 -2.84 18.02 22.30
CA TYR A 13 -4.04 17.20 22.06
C TYR A 13 -3.70 15.86 21.43
N ALA A 14 -2.60 15.75 20.70
CA ALA A 14 -2.08 14.47 20.26
C ALA A 14 -1.63 13.62 21.46
N ASP A 15 -0.85 14.18 22.37
CA ASP A 15 -0.40 13.52 23.61
C ASP A 15 -1.60 13.14 24.50
N MET A 16 -2.64 13.97 24.55
CA MET A 16 -3.89 13.66 25.26
C MET A 16 -4.62 12.46 24.65
N ALA A 17 -4.75 12.41 23.34
CA ALA A 17 -5.36 11.26 22.64
C ALA A 17 -4.55 9.97 22.88
N ASP A 18 -3.21 10.07 22.84
CA ASP A 18 -2.33 8.95 23.16
C ASP A 18 -2.49 8.48 24.60
N ALA A 19 -2.62 9.40 25.54
CA ALA A 19 -2.81 9.09 26.95
C ALA A 19 -4.20 8.45 27.23
N ILE A 20 -5.27 8.94 26.58
CA ILE A 20 -6.61 8.32 26.66
C ILE A 20 -6.56 6.88 26.09
N TYR A 21 -5.89 6.70 24.97
CA TYR A 21 -5.73 5.36 24.38
C TYR A 21 -4.95 4.43 25.32
N ALA A 22 -3.87 4.90 25.91
CA ALA A 22 -3.00 4.11 26.79
C ALA A 22 -3.69 3.60 28.05
N VAL A 23 -4.68 4.32 28.61
CA VAL A 23 -5.43 3.86 29.78
C VAL A 23 -6.55 2.87 29.43
N GLY A 24 -6.92 2.79 28.16
CA GLY A 24 -7.91 1.83 27.65
C GLY A 24 -9.37 2.29 27.74
N PRO A 25 -10.29 1.57 27.04
CA PRO A 25 -11.70 1.94 26.94
C PRO A 25 -12.48 1.78 28.27
N ASP A 26 -12.01 0.92 29.16
CA ASP A 26 -12.65 0.65 30.45
C ASP A 26 -12.19 1.60 31.59
N HIS A 27 -11.29 2.55 31.26
CA HIS A 27 -10.81 3.51 32.25
C HIS A 27 -11.95 4.40 32.76
N VAL A 28 -12.13 4.43 34.06
CA VAL A 28 -13.08 5.32 34.73
C VAL A 28 -12.39 6.66 34.95
N HIS A 29 -12.88 7.72 34.29
CA HIS A 29 -12.32 9.05 34.41
C HIS A 29 -12.21 9.52 35.87
N ALA A 30 -11.07 10.07 36.24
CA ALA A 30 -10.75 10.60 37.56
C ALA A 30 -10.36 12.09 37.47
N ASP A 31 -10.57 12.85 38.56
CA ASP A 31 -10.18 14.28 38.60
C ASP A 31 -8.68 14.55 38.39
N SER A 32 -7.85 13.50 38.51
CA SER A 32 -6.41 13.57 38.25
C SER A 32 -6.02 13.43 36.78
N ASP A 33 -6.96 13.02 35.91
CA ASP A 33 -6.68 12.82 34.49
C ASP A 33 -6.50 14.19 33.80
N PRO A 34 -5.52 14.31 32.88
CA PRO A 34 -5.27 15.57 32.18
C PRO A 34 -6.28 15.86 31.06
N TRP A 35 -7.38 15.14 30.98
CA TRP A 35 -8.52 15.31 30.06
C TRP A 35 -9.84 15.29 30.80
N THR A 36 -10.94 15.67 30.16
CA THR A 36 -12.28 15.57 30.70
C THR A 36 -12.96 14.25 30.35
N ALA A 37 -13.98 13.86 31.12
CA ALA A 37 -14.81 12.69 30.78
C ALA A 37 -15.39 12.80 29.36
N GLU A 38 -15.87 13.99 28.96
CA GLU A 38 -16.40 14.23 27.61
C GLU A 38 -15.35 14.02 26.52
N GLN A 39 -14.10 14.41 26.77
CA GLN A 39 -12.99 14.15 25.83
C GLN A 39 -12.70 12.66 25.70
N GLN A 40 -12.69 11.93 26.82
CA GLN A 40 -12.50 10.48 26.81
C GLN A 40 -13.63 9.77 26.05
N ASP A 41 -14.88 10.11 26.34
CA ASP A 41 -16.06 9.55 25.68
C ASP A 41 -16.04 9.83 24.17
N ASN A 42 -15.67 11.06 23.78
CA ASN A 42 -15.56 11.44 22.37
C ASN A 42 -14.45 10.64 21.66
N PHE A 43 -13.28 10.47 22.28
CA PHE A 43 -12.21 9.69 21.68
C PHE A 43 -12.64 8.25 21.38
N TRP A 44 -13.23 7.57 22.37
CA TRP A 44 -13.68 6.19 22.20
C TRP A 44 -14.89 6.06 21.25
N ALA A 45 -15.74 7.09 21.19
CA ALA A 45 -16.80 7.14 20.18
C ALA A 45 -16.23 7.22 18.75
N LEU A 46 -15.18 8.01 18.53
CA LEU A 46 -14.50 8.12 17.23
C LEU A 46 -13.79 6.81 16.85
N VAL A 47 -13.17 6.13 17.81
CA VAL A 47 -12.59 4.79 17.59
C VAL A 47 -13.66 3.79 17.19
N LYS A 48 -14.79 3.76 17.91
CA LYS A 48 -15.92 2.87 17.61
C LYS A 48 -16.49 3.15 16.22
N GLU A 49 -16.69 4.42 15.88
CA GLU A 49 -17.22 4.82 14.57
C GLU A 49 -16.30 4.36 13.42
N GLY A 50 -15.00 4.60 13.55
CA GLY A 50 -14.01 4.15 12.57
C GLY A 50 -13.94 2.63 12.42
N TRP A 51 -14.05 1.91 13.53
CA TRP A 51 -14.05 0.45 13.54
C TRP A 51 -15.30 -0.14 12.89
N ILE A 52 -16.49 0.39 13.22
CA ILE A 52 -17.75 0.00 12.58
C ILE A 52 -17.69 0.25 11.06
N ALA A 53 -17.13 1.38 10.65
CA ALA A 53 -16.96 1.70 9.23
C ALA A 53 -16.04 0.69 8.53
N ASP A 54 -14.99 0.23 9.18
CA ASP A 54 -14.07 -0.76 8.64
C ASP A 54 -14.70 -2.16 8.58
N VAL A 55 -15.46 -2.58 9.58
CA VAL A 55 -16.30 -3.80 9.54
C VAL A 55 -17.28 -3.75 8.37
N GLN A 56 -17.90 -2.58 8.12
CA GLN A 56 -18.75 -2.40 6.94
C GLN A 56 -17.94 -2.53 5.63
N ALA A 57 -16.69 -2.10 5.62
CA ALA A 57 -15.81 -2.27 4.46
C ALA A 57 -15.47 -3.74 4.20
N ILE A 58 -15.35 -4.58 5.23
CA ILE A 58 -15.23 -6.05 5.08
C ILE A 58 -16.47 -6.59 4.37
N VAL A 59 -17.66 -6.27 4.87
CA VAL A 59 -18.94 -6.74 4.26
C VAL A 59 -19.04 -6.32 2.79
N ASN A 60 -18.65 -5.09 2.47
CA ASN A 60 -18.65 -4.58 1.09
C ASN A 60 -17.62 -5.31 0.22
N THR A 61 -16.44 -5.58 0.74
CA THR A 61 -15.38 -6.32 0.05
C THR A 61 -15.80 -7.76 -0.23
N VAL A 62 -16.36 -8.44 0.77
CA VAL A 62 -16.88 -9.80 0.61
C VAL A 62 -17.98 -9.83 -0.46
N ASN A 63 -18.93 -8.90 -0.38
CA ASN A 63 -20.03 -8.85 -1.36
C ASN A 63 -19.55 -8.55 -2.79
N SER A 64 -18.50 -7.75 -2.96
CA SER A 64 -18.03 -7.38 -4.31
C SER A 64 -17.04 -8.36 -4.91
N LYS A 65 -16.18 -9.00 -4.08
CA LYS A 65 -15.08 -9.83 -4.57
C LYS A 65 -15.28 -11.33 -4.37
N TYR A 66 -15.98 -11.73 -3.31
CA TYR A 66 -15.98 -13.12 -2.85
C TYR A 66 -17.36 -13.78 -2.85
N ARG A 67 -18.46 -13.02 -2.92
CA ARG A 67 -19.83 -13.51 -2.89
C ARG A 67 -20.07 -14.63 -3.90
N ASP A 68 -19.71 -14.41 -5.15
CA ASP A 68 -20.04 -15.33 -6.24
C ASP A 68 -19.32 -16.68 -6.12
N ALA A 69 -18.15 -16.68 -5.46
CA ALA A 69 -17.36 -17.89 -5.24
C ALA A 69 -17.73 -18.64 -3.97
N TYR A 70 -18.19 -17.95 -2.92
CA TYR A 70 -18.24 -18.54 -1.57
C TYR A 70 -19.60 -18.52 -0.88
N ALA A 71 -20.61 -17.80 -1.41
CA ALA A 71 -21.90 -17.68 -0.75
C ALA A 71 -22.58 -19.06 -0.51
N GLN A 72 -22.56 -19.94 -1.53
CA GLN A 72 -23.16 -21.25 -1.42
C GLN A 72 -22.43 -22.13 -0.38
N ASP A 73 -21.12 -22.12 -0.40
CA ASP A 73 -20.31 -23.02 0.44
C ASP A 73 -20.29 -22.58 1.92
N TYR A 74 -20.31 -21.27 2.19
CA TYR A 74 -20.20 -20.74 3.55
C TYR A 74 -21.54 -20.54 4.26
N ILE A 75 -22.58 -20.14 3.52
CA ILE A 75 -23.86 -19.81 4.14
C ILE A 75 -25.08 -20.53 3.49
N GLY A 76 -24.86 -21.40 2.51
CA GLY A 76 -25.91 -22.16 1.84
C GLY A 76 -26.89 -21.32 1.05
N LYS A 77 -26.47 -20.13 0.55
CA LYS A 77 -27.28 -19.19 -0.21
C LYS A 77 -26.68 -18.93 -1.59
N SER A 78 -27.54 -18.68 -2.57
CA SER A 78 -27.05 -18.28 -3.88
C SER A 78 -26.44 -16.85 -3.87
N PRO A 79 -25.52 -16.54 -4.78
CA PRO A 79 -24.98 -15.20 -4.92
C PRO A 79 -26.05 -14.12 -5.11
N GLU A 80 -27.13 -14.43 -5.82
CA GLU A 80 -28.25 -13.52 -6.07
C GLU A 80 -29.05 -13.24 -4.80
N GLU A 81 -29.30 -14.25 -3.95
CA GLU A 81 -29.95 -14.07 -2.65
C GLU A 81 -29.11 -13.14 -1.76
N VAL A 82 -27.80 -13.35 -1.70
CA VAL A 82 -26.89 -12.50 -0.92
C VAL A 82 -26.84 -11.08 -1.49
N ALA A 83 -26.77 -10.95 -2.82
CA ALA A 83 -26.77 -9.63 -3.46
C ALA A 83 -28.06 -8.85 -3.17
N ALA A 84 -29.19 -9.51 -3.05
CA ALA A 84 -30.49 -8.90 -2.78
C ALA A 84 -30.72 -8.54 -1.31
N SER A 85 -30.00 -9.18 -0.37
CA SER A 85 -30.23 -9.03 1.08
C SER A 85 -29.03 -8.37 1.79
N PRO A 86 -29.17 -7.15 2.33
CA PRO A 86 -28.14 -6.54 3.18
C PRO A 86 -27.76 -7.43 4.37
N ASP A 87 -28.73 -8.10 4.97
CA ASP A 87 -28.51 -8.96 6.14
C ASP A 87 -27.67 -10.20 5.79
N LEU A 88 -27.95 -10.84 4.67
CA LEU A 88 -27.13 -11.97 4.20
C LEU A 88 -25.71 -11.57 3.83
N ARG A 89 -25.48 -10.33 3.42
CA ARG A 89 -24.11 -9.80 3.20
C ARG A 89 -23.32 -9.74 4.49
N ILE A 90 -23.96 -9.35 5.60
CA ILE A 90 -23.32 -9.34 6.94
C ILE A 90 -23.01 -10.77 7.35
N VAL A 91 -23.98 -11.69 7.21
CA VAL A 91 -23.79 -13.12 7.52
C VAL A 91 -22.59 -13.69 6.74
N LEU A 92 -22.53 -13.44 5.43
CA LEU A 92 -21.43 -13.91 4.60
C LEU A 92 -20.09 -13.25 5.01
N GLY A 93 -20.13 -11.95 5.36
CA GLY A 93 -18.97 -11.23 5.88
C GLY A 93 -18.41 -11.87 7.14
N MET A 94 -19.26 -12.14 8.13
CA MET A 94 -18.88 -12.81 9.36
C MET A 94 -18.34 -14.23 9.10
N ALA A 95 -19.04 -15.01 8.29
CA ALA A 95 -18.65 -16.39 8.00
C ALA A 95 -17.32 -16.49 7.26
N LEU A 96 -17.09 -15.64 6.27
CA LEU A 96 -15.89 -15.69 5.44
C LEU A 96 -14.65 -15.12 6.15
N TRP A 97 -14.86 -14.14 7.06
CA TRP A 97 -13.78 -13.52 7.84
C TRP A 97 -13.51 -14.23 9.18
N GLY A 98 -14.18 -15.36 9.46
CA GLY A 98 -13.91 -16.16 10.66
C GLY A 98 -14.63 -15.71 11.94
N PHE A 99 -15.59 -14.78 11.83
CA PHE A 99 -16.41 -14.30 12.96
C PHE A 99 -17.79 -14.96 13.03
N GLY A 100 -17.95 -16.10 12.37
CA GLY A 100 -19.16 -16.89 12.47
C GLY A 100 -19.10 -18.16 11.64
N GLU A 101 -19.88 -19.16 12.05
CA GLU A 101 -20.06 -20.42 11.33
C GLU A 101 -21.55 -20.66 11.11
N VAL A 102 -21.93 -21.00 9.88
CA VAL A 102 -23.32 -21.30 9.53
C VAL A 102 -23.51 -22.82 9.42
N ALA A 103 -24.36 -23.37 10.29
CA ALA A 103 -24.77 -24.75 10.24
C ALA A 103 -26.31 -24.86 10.44
N ASP A 104 -26.97 -25.69 9.64
CA ASP A 104 -28.43 -25.92 9.71
C ASP A 104 -29.28 -24.64 9.70
N GLY A 105 -28.82 -23.59 8.99
CA GLY A 105 -29.51 -22.31 8.91
C GLY A 105 -29.33 -21.40 10.14
N VAL A 106 -28.41 -21.73 11.03
CA VAL A 106 -28.08 -20.93 12.19
C VAL A 106 -26.65 -20.41 12.06
N LEU A 107 -26.46 -19.11 12.19
CA LEU A 107 -25.13 -18.50 12.35
C LEU A 107 -24.74 -18.52 13.83
N THR A 108 -23.57 -19.05 14.15
CA THR A 108 -22.99 -19.04 15.50
C THR A 108 -21.70 -18.24 15.50
N ALA A 109 -21.63 -17.18 16.29
CA ALA A 109 -20.44 -16.37 16.46
C ALA A 109 -19.46 -16.96 17.49
N PRO A 110 -18.17 -16.54 17.52
CA PRO A 110 -17.17 -16.98 18.49
C PRO A 110 -17.59 -16.73 19.95
N SER A 111 -18.36 -15.68 20.24
CA SER A 111 -18.93 -15.43 21.58
C SER A 111 -19.97 -16.47 22.02
N GLY A 112 -20.43 -17.31 21.11
CA GLY A 112 -21.55 -18.24 21.32
C GLY A 112 -22.92 -17.64 21.03
N LYS A 113 -23.01 -16.36 20.61
CA LYS A 113 -24.27 -15.75 20.16
C LYS A 113 -24.72 -16.42 18.86
N THR A 114 -26.03 -16.65 18.74
CA THR A 114 -26.62 -17.34 17.59
C THR A 114 -27.74 -16.54 16.95
N TRP A 115 -27.90 -16.71 15.63
CA TRP A 115 -29.02 -16.15 14.86
C TRP A 115 -29.61 -17.26 13.98
N ASP A 116 -30.90 -17.51 14.14
CA ASP A 116 -31.67 -18.35 13.22
C ASP A 116 -31.96 -17.52 11.97
N LEU A 117 -31.29 -17.82 10.87
CA LEU A 117 -31.32 -17.04 9.62
C LEU A 117 -32.66 -17.13 8.89
N THR A 118 -33.68 -17.77 9.47
CA THR A 118 -35.06 -17.70 9.01
C THR A 118 -35.87 -16.59 9.73
N THR A 119 -35.39 -16.13 10.89
CA THR A 119 -36.14 -15.21 11.76
C THR A 119 -35.32 -14.02 12.26
N SER A 120 -34.00 -14.11 12.27
CA SER A 120 -33.12 -13.07 12.82
C SER A 120 -31.78 -13.04 12.10
N PHE A 121 -31.18 -11.86 12.04
CA PHE A 121 -29.88 -11.64 11.39
C PHE A 121 -28.96 -10.80 12.29
N PRO A 122 -27.63 -10.98 12.20
CA PRO A 122 -26.70 -10.08 12.85
C PRO A 122 -26.75 -8.67 12.21
N THR A 123 -26.53 -7.68 13.03
CA THR A 123 -26.29 -6.29 12.59
C THR A 123 -24.79 -6.03 12.39
N ILE A 124 -24.43 -4.91 11.77
CA ILE A 124 -23.05 -4.44 11.72
C ILE A 124 -22.49 -4.23 13.14
N GLU A 125 -23.32 -3.78 14.07
CA GLU A 125 -22.91 -3.62 15.47
C GLU A 125 -22.67 -4.97 16.16
N ASP A 126 -23.42 -6.01 15.84
CA ASP A 126 -23.15 -7.36 16.31
C ASP A 126 -21.79 -7.85 15.80
N TYR A 127 -21.50 -7.63 14.51
CA TYR A 127 -20.21 -7.98 13.93
C TYR A 127 -19.06 -7.19 14.57
N TYR A 128 -19.23 -5.87 14.73
CA TYR A 128 -18.28 -5.05 15.49
C TYR A 128 -18.01 -5.62 16.88
N ASN A 129 -19.04 -6.00 17.63
CA ASN A 129 -18.87 -6.53 18.98
C ASN A 129 -18.09 -7.85 19.02
N GLU A 130 -18.25 -8.71 18.01
CA GLU A 130 -17.44 -9.94 17.88
C GLU A 130 -15.97 -9.61 17.60
N THR A 131 -15.71 -8.66 16.69
CA THR A 131 -14.32 -8.21 16.41
C THR A 131 -13.71 -7.51 17.61
N TYR A 132 -14.46 -6.66 18.31
CA TYR A 132 -14.02 -5.98 19.52
C TYR A 132 -13.62 -6.96 20.63
N ALA A 133 -14.42 -8.00 20.83
CA ALA A 133 -14.11 -9.04 21.81
C ALA A 133 -12.88 -9.88 21.43
N ALA A 134 -12.73 -10.21 20.14
CA ALA A 134 -11.61 -10.98 19.63
C ALA A 134 -10.26 -10.27 19.77
N TYR A 135 -10.27 -8.94 19.64
CA TYR A 135 -9.07 -8.09 19.73
C TYR A 135 -8.98 -7.32 21.06
N GLU A 136 -9.75 -7.72 22.07
CA GLU A 136 -9.72 -7.12 23.42
C GLU A 136 -9.86 -5.59 23.42
N GLY A 137 -10.59 -5.05 22.44
CA GLY A 137 -10.81 -3.60 22.26
C GLY A 137 -9.63 -2.83 21.66
N ASP A 138 -8.61 -3.49 21.13
CA ASP A 138 -7.46 -2.86 20.49
C ASP A 138 -7.71 -2.62 18.98
N PRO A 139 -7.99 -1.38 18.56
CA PRO A 139 -8.26 -1.05 17.16
C PRO A 139 -7.04 -1.20 16.25
N ALA A 140 -5.82 -1.09 16.78
CA ALA A 140 -4.61 -1.22 15.99
C ALA A 140 -4.31 -2.70 15.70
N ALA A 141 -4.47 -3.57 16.71
CA ALA A 141 -4.35 -5.02 16.54
C ALA A 141 -5.39 -5.56 15.55
N TYR A 142 -6.65 -5.11 15.68
CA TYR A 142 -7.71 -5.45 14.73
C TYR A 142 -7.37 -5.00 13.30
N ALA A 143 -7.04 -3.73 13.12
CA ALA A 143 -6.80 -3.17 11.78
C ALA A 143 -5.60 -3.81 11.08
N ALA A 144 -4.58 -4.21 11.82
CA ALA A 144 -3.39 -4.88 11.27
C ALA A 144 -3.69 -6.25 10.65
N VAL A 145 -4.77 -6.92 11.10
CA VAL A 145 -5.11 -8.29 10.67
C VAL A 145 -6.34 -8.30 9.76
N GLU A 146 -7.40 -7.57 10.14
CA GLU A 146 -8.72 -7.74 9.57
C GLU A 146 -9.09 -6.65 8.54
N SER A 147 -8.48 -5.46 8.63
CA SER A 147 -8.89 -4.35 7.75
C SER A 147 -8.67 -4.66 6.27
N PRO A 148 -9.73 -4.68 5.44
CA PRO A 148 -9.61 -5.01 4.03
C PRO A 148 -8.89 -3.92 3.20
N ASN A 149 -8.76 -2.73 3.76
CA ASN A 149 -8.16 -1.56 3.10
C ASN A 149 -6.92 -1.02 3.86
N GLY A 150 -6.49 -1.68 4.94
CA GLY A 150 -5.39 -1.20 5.79
C GLY A 150 -5.73 0.13 6.48
N THR A 151 -6.97 0.30 6.94
CA THR A 151 -7.45 1.54 7.57
C THR A 151 -6.75 1.77 8.90
N ASP A 152 -6.11 2.92 9.06
CA ASP A 152 -5.58 3.35 10.36
C ASP A 152 -6.70 3.94 11.22
N ILE A 153 -7.48 3.06 11.86
CA ILE A 153 -8.62 3.45 12.72
C ILE A 153 -8.16 4.37 13.85
N LEU A 154 -7.07 4.00 14.52
CA LEU A 154 -6.55 4.75 15.66
C LEU A 154 -6.02 6.12 15.25
N GLY A 155 -5.23 6.20 14.18
CA GLY A 155 -4.70 7.46 13.66
C GLY A 155 -5.80 8.40 13.17
N ASN A 156 -6.84 7.86 12.53
CA ASN A 156 -8.01 8.62 12.10
C ASN A 156 -8.80 9.17 13.30
N ALA A 157 -9.03 8.35 14.34
CA ALA A 157 -9.71 8.78 15.56
C ALA A 157 -8.91 9.87 16.31
N LYS A 158 -7.58 9.74 16.41
CA LYS A 158 -6.70 10.78 16.98
C LYS A 158 -6.78 12.08 16.20
N THR A 159 -6.74 12.01 14.87
CA THR A 159 -6.86 13.19 14.01
C THR A 159 -8.20 13.89 14.19
N ALA A 160 -9.30 13.13 14.23
CA ALA A 160 -10.64 13.68 14.47
C ALA A 160 -10.79 14.26 15.88
N PHE A 161 -10.23 13.60 16.91
CA PHE A 161 -10.20 14.09 18.27
C PHE A 161 -9.48 15.44 18.37
N ILE A 162 -8.30 15.57 17.76
CA ILE A 162 -7.56 16.82 17.72
C ILE A 162 -8.40 17.91 16.99
N GLY A 163 -9.09 17.55 15.92
CA GLY A 163 -10.00 18.44 15.22
C GLY A 163 -11.19 18.90 16.08
N ASN A 164 -11.71 18.06 16.97
CA ASN A 164 -12.82 18.38 17.86
C ASN A 164 -12.41 19.27 19.04
N TRP A 165 -11.26 19.00 19.63
CA TRP A 165 -10.84 19.58 20.91
C TRP A 165 -9.64 20.52 20.80
N GLY A 166 -8.92 20.49 19.70
CA GLY A 166 -7.82 21.42 19.46
C GLY A 166 -8.33 22.86 19.41
N PRO A 167 -7.47 23.84 19.71
CA PRO A 167 -7.87 25.22 19.68
C PRO A 167 -8.28 25.61 18.25
N LYS A 168 -9.45 26.19 18.15
CA LYS A 168 -10.01 26.72 16.91
C LYS A 168 -9.61 28.19 16.75
N ASP A 169 -8.34 28.48 16.90
CA ASP A 169 -7.82 29.81 16.63
C ASP A 169 -7.17 29.89 15.24
N GLU A 170 -6.83 31.08 14.82
CA GLU A 170 -6.22 31.32 13.50
C GLU A 170 -4.89 30.58 13.30
N SER A 171 -4.13 30.35 14.36
CA SER A 171 -2.84 29.68 14.32
C SER A 171 -2.96 28.16 14.11
N MET A 172 -4.11 27.59 14.45
CA MET A 172 -4.43 26.16 14.34
C MET A 172 -5.39 25.84 13.20
N GLY A 173 -5.75 26.84 12.40
CA GLY A 173 -6.70 26.69 11.32
C GLY A 173 -8.14 26.44 11.78
N GLY A 174 -8.53 26.92 12.98
CA GLY A 174 -9.81 26.63 13.62
C GLY A 174 -11.04 26.96 12.78
N GLU A 175 -11.19 28.20 12.33
CA GLU A 175 -12.24 28.57 11.36
C GLU A 175 -11.73 28.60 9.92
N GLY A 176 -10.60 27.97 9.66
CA GLY A 176 -9.85 27.96 8.41
C GLY A 176 -8.50 28.63 8.58
N VAL A 177 -7.54 28.27 7.73
CA VAL A 177 -6.28 28.98 7.62
C VAL A 177 -6.60 30.37 7.06
N PRO A 178 -6.32 31.46 7.79
CA PRO A 178 -6.71 32.81 7.35
C PRO A 178 -6.03 33.20 6.04
N ASN A 179 -4.91 32.55 5.71
CA ASN A 179 -4.21 32.78 4.46
C ASN A 179 -3.23 31.61 4.16
N ILE A 180 -3.22 31.14 2.92
CA ILE A 180 -2.12 30.30 2.42
C ILE A 180 -1.01 31.25 1.95
N ALA A 181 -0.09 31.58 2.85
CA ALA A 181 0.93 32.62 2.60
C ALA A 181 1.80 32.36 1.37
N GLY A 182 1.98 31.08 0.99
CA GLY A 182 2.77 30.70 -0.18
C GLY A 182 2.03 30.70 -1.52
N ILE A 183 0.72 30.93 -1.56
CA ILE A 183 -0.07 30.94 -2.81
C ILE A 183 -0.89 32.21 -2.88
N LYS A 184 -0.67 33.00 -3.94
CA LYS A 184 -1.33 34.28 -4.13
C LYS A 184 -1.92 34.41 -5.52
N LYS A 185 -3.20 34.75 -5.62
CA LYS A 185 -3.80 35.18 -6.88
C LYS A 185 -3.33 36.59 -7.21
N ILE A 186 -2.68 36.78 -8.34
CA ILE A 186 -2.24 38.09 -8.83
C ILE A 186 -3.32 38.73 -9.70
N ASP A 187 -3.88 37.97 -10.62
CA ASP A 187 -5.00 38.34 -11.47
C ASP A 187 -5.80 37.10 -11.90
N ASP A 188 -6.72 37.25 -12.86
CA ASP A 188 -7.59 36.15 -13.30
C ASP A 188 -6.83 35.02 -14.04
N TYR A 189 -5.58 35.24 -14.44
CA TYR A 189 -4.77 34.29 -15.20
C TYR A 189 -3.42 33.99 -14.57
N SER A 190 -3.09 34.66 -13.44
CA SER A 190 -1.77 34.57 -12.82
C SER A 190 -1.86 34.20 -11.34
N VAL A 191 -1.11 33.18 -10.97
CA VAL A 191 -0.91 32.76 -9.57
C VAL A 191 0.58 32.80 -9.24
N GLU A 192 0.93 33.41 -8.12
CA GLU A 192 2.28 33.40 -7.58
C GLU A 192 2.40 32.32 -6.51
N VAL A 193 3.43 31.50 -6.60
CA VAL A 193 3.77 30.50 -5.59
C VAL A 193 5.13 30.81 -5.00
N THR A 194 5.18 31.01 -3.69
CA THR A 194 6.40 31.29 -2.93
C THR A 194 6.74 30.09 -2.05
N THR A 195 7.96 29.57 -2.19
CA THR A 195 8.50 28.49 -1.34
C THR A 195 9.40 29.04 -0.25
N SER A 196 9.53 28.33 0.86
CA SER A 196 10.39 28.76 1.98
C SER A 196 11.88 28.67 1.69
N GLY A 197 12.28 27.99 0.63
CA GLY A 197 13.66 27.82 0.20
C GLY A 197 13.74 27.31 -1.24
N PHE A 198 14.96 27.13 -1.75
CA PHE A 198 15.17 26.55 -3.06
C PHE A 198 14.95 25.03 -3.01
N GLU A 199 13.98 24.58 -3.80
CA GLU A 199 13.70 23.16 -4.04
C GLU A 199 13.70 22.93 -5.56
N ALA A 200 14.71 22.28 -6.08
CA ALA A 200 14.87 22.04 -7.51
C ALA A 200 13.63 21.37 -8.18
N PRO A 201 12.97 20.36 -7.59
CA PRO A 201 11.78 19.72 -8.16
C PRO A 201 10.48 20.49 -7.94
N ALA A 202 10.47 21.61 -7.20
CA ALA A 202 9.23 22.35 -6.86
C ALA A 202 8.41 22.75 -8.09
N VAL A 203 9.06 23.11 -9.20
CA VAL A 203 8.38 23.47 -10.46
C VAL A 203 7.50 22.32 -10.98
N TYR A 204 7.94 21.09 -10.87
CA TYR A 204 7.16 19.93 -11.33
C TYR A 204 5.95 19.67 -10.42
N SER A 205 6.13 19.80 -9.11
CA SER A 205 5.05 19.67 -8.14
C SER A 205 4.00 20.78 -8.29
N ILE A 206 4.46 22.03 -8.46
CA ILE A 206 3.57 23.19 -8.61
C ILE A 206 2.81 23.13 -9.95
N LEU A 207 3.50 22.85 -11.06
CA LEU A 207 2.85 22.75 -12.36
C LEU A 207 2.05 21.45 -12.55
N GLY A 208 2.24 20.47 -11.66
CA GLY A 208 1.46 19.23 -11.60
C GLY A 208 0.12 19.39 -10.88
N ILE A 209 -0.14 20.51 -10.21
CA ILE A 209 -1.40 20.75 -9.52
C ILE A 209 -2.53 20.85 -10.55
N GLN A 210 -3.54 20.00 -10.41
CA GLN A 210 -4.68 19.99 -11.31
C GLN A 210 -5.60 21.18 -11.02
N VAL A 211 -6.00 21.87 -12.09
CA VAL A 211 -6.98 22.97 -12.01
C VAL A 211 -8.38 22.41 -12.10
N THR A 212 -9.18 22.64 -11.07
CA THR A 212 -10.55 22.15 -10.98
C THR A 212 -11.56 23.28 -11.14
N PRO A 213 -12.65 23.09 -11.94
CA PRO A 213 -13.64 24.15 -12.16
C PRO A 213 -14.54 24.32 -10.94
N LEU A 214 -14.55 25.55 -10.39
CA LEU A 214 -15.31 25.92 -9.20
C LEU A 214 -16.83 25.67 -9.36
N HIS A 215 -17.39 25.96 -10.52
CA HIS A 215 -18.84 25.79 -10.78
C HIS A 215 -19.27 24.31 -10.72
N TYR A 216 -18.36 23.38 -10.89
CA TYR A 216 -18.66 21.95 -10.82
C TYR A 216 -18.33 21.37 -9.44
N TYR A 217 -17.08 21.55 -8.99
CA TYR A 217 -16.62 20.97 -7.74
C TYR A 217 -16.94 21.80 -6.48
N GLY A 218 -17.27 23.07 -6.64
CA GLY A 218 -17.59 23.98 -5.55
C GLY A 218 -18.98 24.63 -5.70
N ASP A 219 -19.15 25.70 -4.95
CA ASP A 219 -20.30 26.63 -5.03
C ASP A 219 -19.76 28.03 -5.19
N ALA A 220 -20.05 28.66 -6.33
CA ALA A 220 -19.59 30.01 -6.60
C ALA A 220 -20.13 31.06 -5.60
N ALA A 221 -21.28 30.79 -4.97
CA ALA A 221 -21.83 31.65 -3.93
C ALA A 221 -21.04 31.62 -2.61
N LYS A 222 -20.26 30.53 -2.40
CA LYS A 222 -19.36 30.37 -1.24
C LYS A 222 -17.93 30.80 -1.54
N TYR A 223 -17.63 31.30 -2.75
CA TYR A 223 -16.30 31.77 -3.13
C TYR A 223 -16.10 33.23 -2.74
N ASP A 224 -15.11 33.49 -1.91
CA ASP A 224 -14.69 34.81 -1.48
C ASP A 224 -13.18 34.75 -1.17
N TYR A 225 -12.37 35.04 -2.20
CA TYR A 225 -10.92 34.90 -2.09
C TYR A 225 -10.32 35.77 -0.98
N GLU A 226 -10.83 37.01 -0.80
CA GLU A 226 -10.31 37.96 0.18
C GLU A 226 -10.56 37.49 1.63
N ASN A 227 -11.58 36.66 1.85
CA ASN A 227 -11.89 36.04 3.14
C ASN A 227 -11.55 34.54 3.19
N ASN A 228 -10.64 34.07 2.33
CA ASN A 228 -10.17 32.69 2.26
C ASN A 228 -11.27 31.64 2.12
N LYS A 229 -12.31 31.96 1.37
CA LYS A 229 -13.38 31.02 1.04
C LYS A 229 -13.22 30.53 -0.39
N PHE A 230 -13.12 29.25 -0.57
CA PHE A 230 -12.77 28.63 -1.84
C PHE A 230 -13.90 27.82 -2.49
N GLY A 231 -15.16 28.15 -2.16
CA GLY A 231 -16.34 27.55 -2.78
C GLY A 231 -16.88 26.30 -2.06
N PHE A 232 -16.45 26.03 -0.85
CA PHE A 232 -16.97 24.96 0.02
C PHE A 232 -16.76 25.34 1.49
N ASP A 233 -17.48 24.67 2.38
CA ASP A 233 -17.33 24.88 3.81
C ASP A 233 -16.02 24.22 4.29
N PHE A 234 -15.41 24.79 5.31
CA PHE A 234 -14.14 24.30 5.85
C PHE A 234 -14.29 22.84 6.31
N GLY A 235 -13.41 21.97 5.81
CA GLY A 235 -13.40 20.54 6.13
C GLY A 235 -14.47 19.70 5.41
N ASP A 236 -15.41 20.30 4.68
CA ASP A 236 -16.44 19.57 3.93
C ASP A 236 -16.02 19.35 2.46
N LEU A 237 -15.56 18.15 2.16
CA LEU A 237 -15.21 17.70 0.81
C LEU A 237 -16.24 16.70 0.23
N SER A 238 -17.41 16.56 0.85
CA SER A 238 -18.44 15.60 0.47
C SER A 238 -18.88 15.75 -0.99
N LYS A 239 -19.05 16.99 -1.47
CA LYS A 239 -19.39 17.26 -2.87
C LYS A 239 -18.29 16.80 -3.83
N GLN A 240 -17.03 17.13 -3.56
CA GLN A 240 -15.88 16.73 -4.37
C GLN A 240 -15.76 15.22 -4.43
N GLN A 241 -15.89 14.54 -3.28
CA GLN A 241 -15.85 13.08 -3.18
C GLN A 241 -16.98 12.42 -4.00
N SER A 242 -18.18 12.99 -3.97
CA SER A 242 -19.31 12.47 -4.76
C SER A 242 -19.12 12.59 -6.27
N LEU A 243 -18.25 13.50 -6.74
CA LEU A 243 -17.98 13.78 -8.15
C LEU A 243 -16.73 13.08 -8.69
N THR A 244 -15.99 12.31 -7.88
CA THR A 244 -14.79 11.60 -8.31
C THR A 244 -15.04 10.61 -9.44
N ALA A 245 -16.23 10.00 -9.49
CA ALA A 245 -16.64 9.07 -10.56
C ALA A 245 -17.14 9.76 -11.83
N THR A 246 -17.32 11.08 -11.82
CA THR A 246 -17.80 11.88 -12.96
C THR A 246 -16.94 13.13 -13.12
N PRO A 247 -15.63 12.99 -13.43
CA PRO A 247 -14.69 14.09 -13.41
C PRO A 247 -14.98 15.13 -14.51
N MET A 248 -14.75 16.41 -14.19
CA MET A 248 -14.76 17.51 -15.16
C MET A 248 -13.38 18.16 -15.20
N GLY A 249 -12.86 18.38 -16.38
CA GLY A 249 -11.55 19.01 -16.61
C GLY A 249 -11.49 19.80 -17.91
N ALA A 250 -10.35 20.44 -18.15
CA ALA A 250 -10.05 21.22 -19.36
C ALA A 250 -9.15 20.48 -20.37
N GLY A 251 -9.04 19.16 -20.24
CA GLY A 251 -8.22 18.30 -21.08
C GLY A 251 -8.75 18.12 -22.52
N PRO A 252 -8.03 17.37 -23.36
CA PRO A 252 -8.41 17.13 -24.75
C PRO A 252 -9.69 16.29 -24.90
N TYR A 253 -10.05 15.54 -23.86
CA TYR A 253 -11.22 14.69 -23.85
C TYR A 253 -12.08 14.93 -22.61
N LYS A 254 -13.40 14.87 -22.77
CA LYS A 254 -14.39 14.89 -21.68
C LYS A 254 -14.82 13.46 -21.35
N PHE A 255 -14.95 13.20 -20.05
CA PHE A 255 -15.53 11.96 -19.56
C PHE A 255 -17.01 11.88 -19.94
N ILE A 256 -17.45 10.75 -20.45
CA ILE A 256 -18.85 10.50 -20.82
C ILE A 256 -19.50 9.54 -19.79
N LYS A 257 -18.90 8.35 -19.60
CA LYS A 257 -19.39 7.35 -18.65
C LYS A 257 -18.33 6.30 -18.33
N TYR A 258 -18.54 5.59 -17.24
CA TYR A 258 -17.96 4.29 -16.97
C TYR A 258 -19.07 3.23 -17.07
N ASP A 259 -18.85 2.19 -17.84
CA ASP A 259 -19.81 1.15 -18.05
C ASP A 259 -19.11 -0.16 -18.41
N ASN A 260 -19.43 -1.24 -17.70
CA ASN A 260 -18.89 -2.58 -17.95
C ASN A 260 -17.36 -2.61 -18.14
N LYS A 261 -16.62 -2.04 -17.16
CA LYS A 261 -15.16 -1.98 -17.13
C LYS A 261 -14.53 -1.17 -18.29
N VAL A 262 -15.31 -0.29 -18.91
CA VAL A 262 -14.85 0.63 -19.94
C VAL A 262 -15.14 2.06 -19.54
N VAL A 263 -14.13 2.92 -19.62
CA VAL A 263 -14.28 4.38 -19.50
C VAL A 263 -14.38 4.98 -20.89
N TYR A 264 -15.44 5.75 -21.13
CA TYR A 264 -15.73 6.38 -22.43
C TYR A 264 -15.43 7.86 -22.37
N PHE A 265 -14.71 8.33 -23.38
CA PHE A 265 -14.35 9.73 -23.55
C PHE A 265 -14.72 10.21 -24.94
N GLU A 266 -15.05 11.52 -25.05
CA GLU A 266 -15.30 12.23 -26.29
C GLU A 266 -14.37 13.43 -26.41
N ALA A 267 -13.89 13.75 -27.63
CA ALA A 267 -13.03 14.89 -27.87
C ALA A 267 -13.68 16.21 -27.45
N SER A 268 -12.96 17.02 -26.68
CA SER A 268 -13.42 18.34 -26.26
C SER A 268 -13.23 19.35 -27.40
N GLU A 269 -14.32 19.99 -27.80
CA GLU A 269 -14.28 21.10 -28.77
C GLU A 269 -13.65 22.37 -28.21
N TYR A 270 -13.54 22.47 -26.86
CA TYR A 270 -12.98 23.63 -26.16
C TYR A 270 -11.52 23.45 -25.78
N TYR A 271 -10.87 22.37 -26.20
CA TYR A 271 -9.47 22.14 -25.82
C TYR A 271 -8.56 23.20 -26.41
N PHE A 272 -7.76 23.88 -25.59
CA PHE A 272 -6.98 25.07 -25.95
C PHE A 272 -5.93 24.83 -27.05
N ARG A 273 -5.50 23.60 -27.31
CA ARG A 273 -4.62 23.21 -28.41
C ARG A 273 -5.35 22.76 -29.66
N GLY A 274 -6.66 22.95 -29.72
CA GLY A 274 -7.53 22.51 -30.81
C GLY A 274 -8.15 21.16 -30.62
N VAL A 275 -9.22 20.91 -31.34
CA VAL A 275 -10.02 19.67 -31.21
C VAL A 275 -9.19 18.43 -31.58
N PRO A 276 -9.12 17.40 -30.75
CA PRO A 276 -8.44 16.16 -31.09
C PRO A 276 -8.94 15.53 -32.39
N LYS A 277 -8.03 14.92 -33.14
CA LYS A 277 -8.37 14.24 -34.40
C LYS A 277 -9.19 12.97 -34.13
N ILE A 278 -8.83 12.21 -33.08
CA ILE A 278 -9.59 11.04 -32.61
C ILE A 278 -10.77 11.58 -31.81
N LYS A 279 -11.99 11.20 -32.23
CA LYS A 279 -13.22 11.77 -31.64
C LYS A 279 -13.67 11.04 -30.37
N GLU A 280 -13.44 9.76 -30.29
CA GLU A 280 -13.84 8.89 -29.18
C GLU A 280 -12.64 8.10 -28.71
N VAL A 281 -12.48 7.98 -27.38
CA VAL A 281 -11.45 7.16 -26.74
C VAL A 281 -12.12 6.30 -25.69
N GLN A 282 -11.72 5.03 -25.63
CA GLN A 282 -12.18 4.07 -24.64
C GLN A 282 -10.98 3.48 -23.92
N PHE A 283 -10.98 3.53 -22.58
CA PHE A 283 -10.04 2.79 -21.75
C PHE A 283 -10.76 1.54 -21.22
N LYS A 284 -10.29 0.36 -21.65
CA LYS A 284 -10.82 -0.94 -21.21
C LYS A 284 -9.90 -1.56 -20.17
N GLU A 285 -10.49 -2.02 -19.08
CA GLU A 285 -9.78 -2.89 -18.15
C GLU A 285 -9.47 -4.22 -18.87
N THR A 286 -8.22 -4.66 -18.82
CA THR A 286 -7.78 -5.94 -19.33
C THR A 286 -6.71 -6.56 -18.44
N VAL A 287 -6.58 -7.87 -18.46
CA VAL A 287 -5.50 -8.55 -17.74
C VAL A 287 -4.18 -8.37 -18.50
N SER A 288 -3.08 -8.21 -17.77
CA SER A 288 -1.75 -7.96 -18.33
C SER A 288 -1.34 -8.99 -19.38
N ALA A 289 -1.77 -10.25 -19.23
CA ALA A 289 -1.47 -11.32 -20.18
C ALA A 289 -2.11 -11.13 -21.57
N GLU A 290 -3.20 -10.37 -21.68
CA GLU A 290 -3.97 -10.20 -22.92
C GLU A 290 -3.65 -8.91 -23.67
N VAL A 291 -2.82 -8.01 -23.11
CA VAL A 291 -2.57 -6.69 -23.71
C VAL A 291 -1.95 -6.84 -25.12
N ALA A 292 -0.88 -7.61 -25.26
CA ALA A 292 -0.19 -7.78 -26.55
C ALA A 292 -1.09 -8.41 -27.61
N SER A 293 -1.82 -9.47 -27.25
CA SER A 293 -2.74 -10.16 -28.16
C SER A 293 -3.95 -9.28 -28.55
N SER A 294 -4.42 -8.43 -27.64
CA SER A 294 -5.49 -7.47 -27.93
C SER A 294 -5.09 -6.46 -29.01
N VAL A 295 -3.87 -5.96 -28.96
CA VAL A 295 -3.33 -5.07 -30.00
C VAL A 295 -3.07 -5.83 -31.29
N GLN A 296 -2.50 -7.03 -31.21
CA GLN A 296 -2.24 -7.90 -32.38
C GLN A 296 -3.51 -8.24 -33.15
N THR A 297 -4.62 -8.51 -32.47
CA THR A 297 -5.91 -8.84 -33.09
C THR A 297 -6.73 -7.62 -33.49
N GLY A 298 -6.32 -6.42 -33.13
CA GLY A 298 -7.08 -5.17 -33.35
C GLY A 298 -8.29 -5.02 -32.43
N THR A 299 -8.38 -5.79 -31.33
CA THR A 299 -9.41 -5.60 -30.30
C THR A 299 -9.13 -4.35 -29.46
N ALA A 300 -7.87 -3.92 -29.40
CA ALA A 300 -7.42 -2.64 -28.87
C ALA A 300 -6.44 -2.00 -29.88
N ASP A 301 -6.45 -0.66 -29.96
CA ASP A 301 -5.55 0.10 -30.82
C ASP A 301 -4.18 0.34 -30.17
N ALA A 302 -4.13 0.33 -28.84
CA ALA A 302 -2.92 0.52 -28.05
C ALA A 302 -3.05 -0.19 -26.69
N GLY A 303 -1.91 -0.53 -26.09
CA GLY A 303 -1.84 -1.12 -24.76
C GLY A 303 -0.50 -0.81 -24.10
N GLU A 304 -0.50 -0.70 -22.78
CA GLU A 304 0.69 -0.49 -21.96
C GLU A 304 1.08 -1.80 -21.26
N MET A 305 2.37 -2.14 -21.30
CA MET A 305 2.90 -3.35 -20.67
C MET A 305 4.20 -3.05 -19.94
N THR A 306 4.42 -3.74 -18.83
CA THR A 306 5.73 -3.78 -18.18
C THR A 306 6.71 -4.57 -19.04
N GLY A 307 7.89 -4.03 -19.27
CA GLY A 307 8.94 -4.71 -20.03
C GLY A 307 9.43 -5.97 -19.29
N SER A 308 9.41 -7.10 -19.99
CA SER A 308 10.04 -8.35 -19.56
C SER A 308 10.52 -9.11 -20.79
N ARG A 309 11.44 -10.05 -20.60
CA ARG A 309 11.93 -10.92 -21.68
C ARG A 309 10.78 -11.61 -22.40
N ALA A 310 9.87 -12.24 -21.66
CA ALA A 310 8.74 -12.95 -22.24
C ALA A 310 7.82 -12.03 -23.07
N ARG A 311 7.60 -10.79 -22.61
CA ARG A 311 6.80 -9.81 -23.34
C ARG A 311 7.48 -9.33 -24.61
N PHE A 312 8.79 -9.13 -24.58
CA PHE A 312 9.54 -8.78 -25.79
C PHE A 312 9.50 -9.92 -26.81
N GLU A 313 9.69 -11.16 -26.39
CA GLU A 313 9.60 -12.34 -27.25
C GLU A 313 8.20 -12.53 -27.83
N GLU A 314 7.16 -12.33 -27.01
CA GLU A 314 5.76 -12.39 -27.45
C GLU A 314 5.48 -11.35 -28.54
N VAL A 315 5.78 -10.07 -28.30
CA VAL A 315 5.51 -9.01 -29.27
C VAL A 315 6.35 -9.17 -30.53
N ALA A 316 7.60 -9.59 -30.40
CA ALA A 316 8.48 -9.88 -31.55
C ALA A 316 7.93 -11.00 -32.41
N SER A 317 7.30 -12.02 -31.80
CA SER A 317 6.70 -13.15 -32.52
C SER A 317 5.52 -12.77 -33.42
N TYR A 318 4.84 -11.66 -33.14
CA TYR A 318 3.74 -11.15 -33.97
C TYR A 318 4.20 -10.41 -35.22
N ASN A 319 5.42 -9.89 -35.22
CA ASN A 319 6.00 -9.14 -36.34
C ASN A 319 6.80 -10.05 -37.27
N SER A 320 6.66 -9.87 -38.57
CA SER A 320 7.35 -10.71 -39.56
C SER A 320 8.87 -10.56 -39.58
N ASN A 321 9.40 -9.49 -39.03
CA ASN A 321 10.83 -9.24 -38.87
C ASN A 321 11.44 -9.83 -37.57
N GLY A 322 10.60 -10.37 -36.69
CA GLY A 322 11.07 -10.89 -35.40
C GLY A 322 11.48 -9.83 -34.37
N GLU A 323 11.11 -8.58 -34.60
CA GLU A 323 11.45 -7.45 -33.75
C GLU A 323 10.20 -6.93 -32.99
N ILE A 324 10.39 -6.25 -31.86
CA ILE A 324 9.28 -5.67 -31.09
C ILE A 324 8.55 -4.54 -31.80
N THR A 325 9.12 -4.00 -32.88
CA THR A 325 8.49 -3.02 -33.77
C THR A 325 8.51 -3.53 -35.19
N GLY A 326 7.35 -3.65 -35.81
CA GLY A 326 7.24 -4.19 -37.16
C GLY A 326 5.89 -3.89 -37.81
N ASN A 327 5.48 -4.83 -38.67
CA ASN A 327 4.29 -4.67 -39.51
C ASN A 327 2.95 -4.92 -38.83
N VAL A 328 2.94 -5.57 -37.67
CA VAL A 328 1.71 -5.86 -36.88
C VAL A 328 1.64 -4.97 -35.65
N ILE A 329 2.71 -4.94 -34.86
CA ILE A 329 2.79 -4.10 -33.66
C ILE A 329 3.98 -3.12 -33.79
N THR A 330 3.74 -1.86 -33.45
CA THR A 330 4.78 -0.85 -33.28
C THR A 330 4.92 -0.57 -31.77
N THR A 331 6.11 -0.76 -31.23
CA THR A 331 6.40 -0.58 -29.80
C THR A 331 7.26 0.64 -29.56
N SER A 332 6.89 1.45 -28.57
CA SER A 332 7.74 2.51 -28.02
C SER A 332 8.21 2.10 -26.62
N LYS A 333 9.51 2.04 -26.39
CA LYS A 333 10.10 1.82 -25.08
C LYS A 333 10.36 3.15 -24.40
N VAL A 334 10.00 3.24 -23.13
CA VAL A 334 10.26 4.40 -22.28
C VAL A 334 10.97 3.91 -21.03
N ASP A 335 12.08 4.56 -20.68
CA ASP A 335 12.81 4.25 -19.47
C ASP A 335 11.96 4.57 -18.23
N ASN A 336 11.90 3.60 -17.31
CA ASN A 336 11.25 3.78 -16.02
C ASN A 336 12.26 4.34 -15.01
N LEU A 337 11.96 5.47 -14.39
CA LEU A 337 12.77 6.04 -13.30
C LEU A 337 12.57 5.32 -11.95
N GLY A 338 11.69 4.33 -11.92
CA GLY A 338 11.44 3.51 -10.73
C GLY A 338 12.49 2.41 -10.50
N TYR A 339 12.41 1.80 -9.34
CA TYR A 339 13.14 0.59 -9.01
C TYR A 339 12.29 -0.34 -8.15
N GLY A 340 12.53 -1.66 -8.26
CA GLY A 340 11.98 -2.67 -7.37
C GLY A 340 12.88 -2.91 -6.15
N TYR A 341 12.30 -3.24 -5.01
CA TYR A 341 13.04 -3.55 -3.79
C TYR A 341 12.36 -4.65 -2.97
N VAL A 342 13.13 -5.30 -2.12
CA VAL A 342 12.63 -6.13 -1.02
C VAL A 342 12.87 -5.35 0.27
N GLY A 343 11.79 -4.96 0.94
CA GLY A 343 11.84 -4.24 2.22
C GLY A 343 11.92 -5.21 3.39
N ILE A 344 12.77 -4.92 4.38
CA ILE A 344 12.84 -5.66 5.65
C ILE A 344 12.27 -4.75 6.74
N ASN A 345 11.13 -5.13 7.32
CA ASN A 345 10.51 -4.37 8.40
C ASN A 345 11.36 -4.50 9.69
N ALA A 346 11.92 -3.37 10.14
CA ALA A 346 12.79 -3.35 11.30
C ALA A 346 12.06 -3.65 12.61
N ASP A 347 10.76 -3.33 12.70
CA ASP A 347 9.96 -3.53 13.91
C ASP A 347 9.62 -5.01 14.15
N THR A 348 9.57 -5.81 13.08
CA THR A 348 9.29 -7.25 13.18
C THR A 348 10.53 -8.14 12.96
N VAL A 349 11.60 -7.61 12.33
CA VAL A 349 12.87 -8.30 12.10
C VAL A 349 13.95 -7.65 12.97
N ASN A 350 13.95 -8.01 14.24
CA ASN A 350 14.85 -7.47 15.25
C ASN A 350 15.24 -8.53 16.29
N VAL A 351 16.15 -8.18 17.19
CA VAL A 351 16.62 -8.97 18.34
C VAL A 351 16.23 -8.21 19.61
N GLY A 352 15.56 -8.89 20.52
CA GLY A 352 15.20 -8.34 21.83
C GLY A 352 14.19 -7.19 21.81
N GLY A 353 13.42 -7.01 20.71
CA GLY A 353 12.51 -5.88 20.54
C GLY A 353 13.21 -4.53 20.33
N GLU A 354 14.50 -4.51 20.00
CA GLU A 354 15.30 -3.30 19.81
C GLU A 354 15.74 -3.13 18.35
N PRO A 355 14.92 -2.53 17.46
CA PRO A 355 15.21 -2.41 16.02
C PRO A 355 16.52 -1.68 15.71
N GLY A 356 16.91 -0.72 16.55
CA GLY A 356 18.11 0.09 16.39
C GLY A 356 19.41 -0.57 16.87
N SER A 357 19.36 -1.68 17.59
CA SER A 357 20.55 -2.35 18.14
C SER A 357 21.47 -2.91 17.05
N GLU A 358 22.77 -3.06 17.35
CA GLU A 358 23.72 -3.66 16.41
C GLU A 358 23.40 -5.13 16.13
N ALA A 359 22.85 -5.87 17.11
CA ALA A 359 22.35 -7.22 16.91
C ALA A 359 21.22 -7.27 15.86
N SER A 360 20.23 -6.40 16.00
CA SER A 360 19.13 -6.28 15.03
C SER A 360 19.59 -5.85 13.65
N LYS A 361 20.53 -4.91 13.55
CA LYS A 361 21.11 -4.52 12.26
C LYS A 361 21.88 -5.67 11.62
N ASN A 362 22.64 -6.45 12.40
CA ASN A 362 23.36 -7.60 11.88
C ASN A 362 22.42 -8.72 11.40
N LEU A 363 21.33 -8.98 12.12
CA LEU A 363 20.27 -9.89 11.64
C LEU A 363 19.78 -9.47 10.25
N ARG A 364 19.39 -8.22 10.08
CA ARG A 364 18.90 -7.72 8.79
C ARG A 364 19.97 -7.68 7.70
N LYS A 365 21.24 -7.41 8.05
CA LYS A 365 22.35 -7.50 7.10
C LYS A 365 22.59 -8.91 6.63
N GLY A 366 22.49 -9.92 7.50
CA GLY A 366 22.60 -11.32 7.13
C GLY A 366 21.53 -11.74 6.12
N LEU A 367 20.27 -11.41 6.41
CA LEU A 367 19.15 -11.64 5.48
C LEU A 367 19.33 -10.88 4.16
N ALA A 368 19.70 -9.60 4.23
CA ALA A 368 19.90 -8.77 3.04
C ALA A 368 21.07 -9.26 2.17
N THR A 369 22.13 -9.81 2.76
CA THR A 369 23.26 -10.39 2.01
C THR A 369 22.82 -11.60 1.18
N ILE A 370 22.01 -12.49 1.75
CA ILE A 370 21.44 -13.63 1.03
C ILE A 370 20.46 -13.16 -0.06
N LEU A 371 19.56 -12.21 0.22
CA LEU A 371 18.66 -11.67 -0.79
C LEU A 371 19.42 -10.99 -1.94
N ALA A 372 20.48 -10.25 -1.62
CA ALA A 372 21.21 -9.45 -2.58
C ALA A 372 22.01 -10.30 -3.59
N VAL A 373 22.53 -11.47 -3.21
CA VAL A 373 23.30 -12.33 -4.12
C VAL A 373 22.42 -12.93 -5.23
N TYR A 374 21.11 -13.01 -5.02
CA TYR A 374 20.14 -13.50 -6.00
C TYR A 374 19.55 -12.44 -6.91
N ARG A 375 19.93 -11.14 -6.79
CA ARG A 375 19.35 -10.07 -7.60
C ARG A 375 19.52 -10.29 -9.11
N ASP A 376 20.64 -10.83 -9.54
CA ASP A 376 20.90 -11.15 -10.95
C ASP A 376 19.95 -12.23 -11.49
N VAL A 377 19.38 -13.09 -10.64
CA VAL A 377 18.43 -14.12 -11.06
C VAL A 377 17.15 -13.49 -11.57
N ALA A 378 16.64 -12.41 -10.93
CA ALA A 378 15.46 -11.69 -11.40
C ALA A 378 15.71 -11.04 -12.77
N ILE A 379 16.90 -10.49 -13.00
CA ILE A 379 17.28 -9.95 -14.31
C ILE A 379 17.29 -11.07 -15.36
N ASN A 380 17.99 -12.16 -15.08
CA ASN A 380 18.17 -13.24 -16.04
C ASN A 380 16.88 -14.02 -16.33
N SER A 381 16.01 -14.22 -15.33
CA SER A 381 14.79 -15.01 -15.47
C SER A 381 13.60 -14.20 -15.94
N TYR A 382 13.51 -12.92 -15.59
CA TYR A 382 12.31 -12.11 -15.82
C TYR A 382 12.55 -10.94 -16.77
N TYR A 383 13.49 -10.03 -16.45
CA TYR A 383 13.63 -8.77 -17.18
C TYR A 383 14.47 -8.88 -18.46
N GLY A 384 15.50 -9.73 -18.48
CA GLY A 384 16.49 -9.71 -19.57
C GLY A 384 17.15 -8.33 -19.66
N GLU A 385 17.08 -7.73 -20.83
CA GLU A 385 17.65 -6.39 -21.11
C GLU A 385 16.80 -5.23 -20.59
N ALA A 386 15.60 -5.51 -20.03
CA ALA A 386 14.67 -4.47 -19.59
C ALA A 386 15.01 -3.86 -18.23
N ALA A 387 15.93 -4.47 -17.46
CA ALA A 387 16.34 -3.97 -16.15
C ALA A 387 17.78 -4.33 -15.81
N THR A 388 18.34 -3.64 -14.82
CA THR A 388 19.67 -3.92 -14.26
C THR A 388 19.62 -3.89 -12.74
N VAL A 389 20.56 -4.58 -12.09
CA VAL A 389 20.73 -4.49 -10.64
C VAL A 389 21.30 -3.12 -10.28
N ILE A 390 20.69 -2.47 -9.31
CA ILE A 390 21.19 -1.21 -8.74
C ILE A 390 21.75 -1.42 -7.33
N ASN A 391 22.68 -0.57 -6.91
CA ASN A 391 23.34 -0.64 -5.60
C ASN A 391 22.99 0.54 -4.68
N TYR A 392 22.21 1.48 -5.17
CA TYR A 392 21.70 2.64 -4.44
C TYR A 392 20.18 2.73 -4.66
N PRO A 393 19.41 3.28 -3.71
CA PRO A 393 17.94 3.38 -3.83
C PRO A 393 17.51 4.51 -4.78
N ILE A 394 18.03 4.49 -5.99
CA ILE A 394 17.74 5.42 -7.08
C ILE A 394 17.90 4.67 -8.41
N SER A 395 17.01 4.94 -9.36
CA SER A 395 17.14 4.36 -10.70
C SER A 395 18.47 4.75 -11.35
N ASN A 396 19.16 3.79 -11.94
CA ASN A 396 20.42 4.02 -12.68
C ASN A 396 20.25 4.90 -13.93
N THR A 397 19.02 5.12 -14.38
CA THR A 397 18.70 6.07 -15.47
C THR A 397 18.66 7.52 -14.98
N SER A 398 18.66 7.77 -13.67
CA SER A 398 18.74 9.10 -13.10
C SER A 398 20.15 9.68 -13.23
N TRP A 399 20.24 10.94 -13.62
CA TRP A 399 21.54 11.67 -13.69
C TRP A 399 22.23 11.77 -12.32
N ALA A 400 21.47 11.68 -11.23
CA ALA A 400 21.99 11.75 -9.85
C ALA A 400 22.40 10.37 -9.31
N ALA A 401 22.21 9.27 -10.04
CA ALA A 401 22.57 7.97 -9.59
C ALA A 401 24.10 7.78 -9.57
N PRO A 402 24.70 7.30 -8.46
CA PRO A 402 26.10 6.95 -8.41
C PRO A 402 26.43 5.91 -9.49
N GLN A 403 27.57 6.13 -10.16
CA GLN A 403 28.04 5.29 -11.26
C GLN A 403 29.17 4.38 -10.82
N PRO A 404 29.34 3.19 -11.42
CA PRO A 404 30.46 2.28 -11.12
C PRO A 404 31.85 2.89 -11.32
N THR A 405 31.94 4.00 -12.05
CA THR A 405 33.17 4.76 -12.31
C THR A 405 33.48 5.78 -11.23
N ASP A 406 32.56 6.04 -10.31
CA ASP A 406 32.77 7.00 -9.23
C ASP A 406 33.72 6.44 -8.18
N GLU A 407 34.62 7.26 -7.64
CA GLU A 407 35.67 6.83 -6.72
C GLU A 407 35.12 6.17 -5.45
N ASP A 408 33.98 6.68 -4.94
CA ASP A 408 33.32 6.20 -3.72
C ASP A 408 32.21 5.15 -3.99
N TYR A 409 32.08 4.65 -5.22
CA TYR A 409 31.04 3.68 -5.55
C TYR A 409 31.18 2.38 -4.74
N LYS A 410 30.10 1.96 -4.12
CA LYS A 410 30.03 0.73 -3.33
C LYS A 410 28.96 -0.20 -3.87
N VAL A 411 29.33 -1.46 -4.01
CA VAL A 411 28.37 -2.53 -4.28
C VAL A 411 27.65 -2.88 -2.98
N ALA A 412 26.35 -2.83 -2.98
CA ALA A 412 25.53 -3.10 -1.78
C ALA A 412 25.67 -4.57 -1.35
N PHE A 413 25.77 -4.80 -0.03
CA PHE A 413 25.86 -6.13 0.58
C PHE A 413 27.02 -6.99 0.06
N SER A 414 28.17 -6.36 -0.21
CA SER A 414 29.36 -7.02 -0.77
C SER A 414 30.48 -7.22 0.25
N VAL A 415 30.26 -6.89 1.52
CA VAL A 415 31.24 -7.06 2.60
C VAL A 415 30.66 -7.92 3.73
N ASP A 416 31.53 -8.69 4.38
CA ASP A 416 31.18 -9.49 5.56
C ASP A 416 31.06 -8.64 6.82
N VAL A 417 30.87 -9.28 7.97
CA VAL A 417 30.69 -8.62 9.28
C VAL A 417 31.93 -7.85 9.73
N ASP A 418 33.11 -8.23 9.25
CA ASP A 418 34.41 -7.59 9.54
C ASP A 418 34.77 -6.52 8.49
N GLY A 419 33.94 -6.33 7.46
CA GLY A 419 34.14 -5.37 6.38
C GLY A 419 35.02 -5.88 5.23
N ASN A 420 35.35 -7.16 5.17
CA ASN A 420 36.11 -7.75 4.07
C ASN A 420 35.20 -8.03 2.86
N PRO A 421 35.69 -7.91 1.62
CA PRO A 421 34.95 -8.26 0.43
C PRO A 421 34.50 -9.73 0.45
N ILE A 422 33.22 -9.98 0.15
CA ILE A 422 32.63 -11.32 0.05
C ILE A 422 32.94 -11.94 -1.35
N TYR A 423 32.90 -11.11 -2.38
CA TYR A 423 32.96 -11.57 -3.77
C TYR A 423 34.22 -11.13 -4.50
N THR A 424 34.68 -11.96 -5.44
CA THR A 424 35.68 -11.60 -6.43
C THR A 424 35.11 -11.69 -7.83
N SER A 425 35.84 -11.14 -8.82
CA SER A 425 35.41 -11.15 -10.24
C SER A 425 35.42 -12.53 -10.87
N GLU A 426 36.22 -13.46 -10.33
CA GLU A 426 36.44 -14.80 -10.87
C GLU A 426 35.39 -15.81 -10.35
N MET A 427 34.62 -15.48 -9.31
CA MET A 427 33.62 -16.38 -8.71
C MET A 427 32.47 -16.67 -9.68
N THR A 428 32.15 -17.95 -9.82
CA THR A 428 30.91 -18.42 -10.45
C THR A 428 29.70 -18.03 -9.61
N PRO A 429 28.48 -18.06 -10.14
CA PRO A 429 27.25 -17.80 -9.36
C PRO A 429 27.15 -18.68 -8.11
N GLU A 430 27.44 -19.98 -8.23
CA GLU A 430 27.38 -20.94 -7.13
C GLU A 430 28.42 -20.64 -6.05
N GLU A 431 29.62 -20.20 -6.42
CA GLU A 431 30.65 -19.77 -5.48
C GLU A 431 30.22 -18.48 -4.75
N LYS A 432 29.55 -17.55 -5.45
CA LYS A 432 29.00 -16.35 -4.83
C LYS A 432 27.86 -16.67 -3.83
N TYR A 433 26.98 -17.62 -4.16
CA TYR A 433 25.95 -18.08 -3.23
C TYR A 433 26.55 -18.68 -1.96
N ALA A 434 27.55 -19.56 -2.11
CA ALA A 434 28.25 -20.15 -0.97
C ALA A 434 28.98 -19.09 -0.11
N ALA A 435 29.62 -18.13 -0.76
CA ALA A 435 30.29 -17.03 -0.07
C ALA A 435 29.27 -16.12 0.71
N ALA A 436 28.10 -15.85 0.12
CA ALA A 436 27.03 -15.13 0.78
C ALA A 436 26.49 -15.91 2.00
N GLU A 437 26.32 -17.23 1.90
CA GLU A 437 25.92 -18.10 3.01
C GLU A 437 26.92 -18.00 4.18
N GLN A 438 28.22 -18.04 3.90
CA GLN A 438 29.25 -17.89 4.95
C GLN A 438 29.26 -16.50 5.59
N ALA A 439 29.12 -15.43 4.78
CA ALA A 439 29.03 -14.06 5.29
C ALA A 439 27.77 -13.86 6.15
N ALA A 440 26.63 -14.42 5.72
CA ALA A 440 25.39 -14.35 6.48
C ALA A 440 25.50 -15.05 7.83
N LEU A 441 26.15 -16.22 7.92
CA LEU A 441 26.43 -16.90 9.19
C LEU A 441 27.25 -16.00 10.14
N GLY A 442 28.23 -15.25 9.63
CA GLY A 442 28.98 -14.26 10.41
C GLY A 442 28.09 -13.15 10.97
N PHE A 443 27.19 -12.61 10.15
CA PHE A 443 26.21 -11.60 10.60
C PHE A 443 25.22 -12.18 11.63
N PHE A 444 24.71 -13.40 11.44
CA PHE A 444 23.82 -14.06 12.40
C PHE A 444 24.52 -14.34 13.73
N ALA A 445 25.79 -14.79 13.71
CA ALA A 445 26.58 -14.95 14.92
C ALA A 445 26.73 -13.60 15.67
N ALA A 446 27.05 -12.52 14.96
CA ALA A 446 27.12 -11.17 15.52
C ALA A 446 25.76 -10.62 15.99
N ALA A 447 24.66 -11.16 15.48
CA ALA A 447 23.30 -10.88 15.94
C ALA A 447 22.90 -11.68 17.19
N GLY A 448 23.76 -12.60 17.65
CA GLY A 448 23.50 -13.43 18.83
C GLY A 448 22.87 -14.80 18.54
N TYR A 449 22.75 -15.19 17.26
CA TYR A 449 22.34 -16.56 16.91
C TYR A 449 23.45 -17.55 17.24
N THR A 450 23.06 -18.75 17.69
CA THR A 450 24.00 -19.85 17.89
C THR A 450 24.32 -20.47 16.52
N VAL A 451 25.61 -20.48 16.16
CA VAL A 451 26.08 -21.07 14.91
C VAL A 451 27.03 -22.21 15.22
N GLU A 452 26.67 -23.43 14.79
CA GLU A 452 27.45 -24.65 14.99
C GLU A 452 27.58 -25.43 13.67
N ASN A 453 28.79 -25.88 13.37
CA ASN A 453 29.07 -26.69 12.19
C ASN A 453 28.57 -26.06 10.86
N GLY A 454 28.66 -24.73 10.75
CA GLY A 454 28.23 -23.99 9.57
C GLY A 454 26.71 -23.83 9.43
N LYS A 455 25.97 -23.98 10.53
CA LYS A 455 24.51 -23.79 10.57
C LYS A 455 24.08 -22.99 11.79
N VAL A 456 23.03 -22.23 11.62
CA VAL A 456 22.28 -21.64 12.74
C VAL A 456 21.50 -22.76 13.44
N THR A 457 21.59 -22.85 14.76
CA THR A 457 20.93 -23.89 15.56
C THR A 457 19.95 -23.31 16.57
N ALA A 458 20.08 -22.01 16.93
CA ALA A 458 19.15 -21.33 17.82
C ALA A 458 19.14 -19.83 17.54
N ALA A 459 17.95 -19.23 17.69
CA ALA A 459 17.77 -17.79 17.63
C ALA A 459 17.94 -17.17 19.04
N PRO A 460 18.44 -15.93 19.17
CA PRO A 460 18.42 -15.19 20.42
C PRO A 460 16.98 -14.77 20.79
N GLU A 461 16.77 -14.35 22.02
CA GLU A 461 15.48 -13.88 22.52
C GLU A 461 14.90 -12.78 21.62
N GLY A 462 13.61 -12.90 21.29
CA GLY A 462 12.88 -11.95 20.44
C GLY A 462 13.16 -12.07 18.95
N ALA A 463 14.10 -12.93 18.53
CA ALA A 463 14.34 -13.22 17.11
C ALA A 463 13.78 -14.60 16.71
N LYS A 464 13.69 -14.85 15.41
CA LYS A 464 13.10 -16.08 14.83
C LYS A 464 14.10 -16.79 13.93
N LEU A 465 13.88 -18.08 13.69
CA LEU A 465 14.63 -18.87 12.68
C LEU A 465 14.01 -18.75 11.29
N SER A 466 12.78 -18.25 11.18
CA SER A 466 12.13 -17.99 9.89
C SER A 466 11.34 -16.69 9.94
N TYR A 467 11.21 -16.03 8.78
CA TYR A 467 10.48 -14.79 8.60
C TYR A 467 9.54 -14.93 7.40
N GLU A 468 8.41 -14.23 7.46
CA GLU A 468 7.44 -14.22 6.39
C GLU A 468 7.70 -13.03 5.45
N VAL A 469 7.63 -13.28 4.13
CA VAL A 469 7.74 -12.23 3.11
C VAL A 469 6.45 -12.17 2.33
N ILE A 470 5.81 -10.99 2.34
CA ILE A 470 4.61 -10.72 1.58
C ILE A 470 5.01 -10.38 0.14
N VAL A 471 4.45 -11.10 -0.82
CA VAL A 471 4.63 -10.84 -2.25
C VAL A 471 3.29 -10.33 -2.80
N PRO A 472 3.27 -9.26 -3.62
CA PRO A 472 2.03 -8.75 -4.20
C PRO A 472 1.25 -9.86 -4.91
N GLY A 473 -0.06 -9.92 -4.63
CA GLY A 473 -0.93 -11.01 -5.06
C GLY A 473 -1.16 -11.10 -6.56
N GLY A 474 -1.61 -12.27 -7.00
CA GLY A 474 -2.01 -12.60 -8.37
C GLY A 474 -0.99 -13.42 -9.14
N GLY A 475 0.23 -13.63 -8.63
CA GLY A 475 1.22 -14.27 -9.43
C GLY A 475 2.33 -14.94 -8.66
N THR A 476 2.03 -16.07 -8.10
CA THR A 476 3.07 -17.03 -7.76
C THR A 476 3.85 -17.37 -9.04
N GLY A 477 5.12 -16.98 -9.08
CA GLY A 477 6.04 -17.30 -10.18
C GLY A 477 6.17 -16.25 -11.30
N GLU A 478 5.22 -15.34 -11.46
CA GLU A 478 5.32 -14.27 -12.47
C GLU A 478 5.90 -12.96 -11.93
N HIS A 479 6.04 -12.83 -10.61
CA HIS A 479 6.62 -11.64 -10.01
C HIS A 479 8.16 -11.75 -9.98
N PRO A 480 8.94 -10.74 -10.40
CA PRO A 480 10.40 -10.82 -10.46
C PRO A 480 11.06 -11.11 -9.11
N ALA A 481 10.48 -10.68 -8.00
CA ALA A 481 10.98 -11.00 -6.67
C ALA A 481 10.86 -12.47 -6.31
N PHE A 482 9.97 -13.24 -6.94
CA PHE A 482 9.74 -14.65 -6.59
C PHE A 482 10.99 -15.52 -6.79
N ALA A 483 11.71 -15.31 -7.89
CA ALA A 483 12.96 -16.03 -8.16
C ALA A 483 14.04 -15.70 -7.12
N ILE A 484 14.17 -14.42 -6.71
CA ILE A 484 15.09 -13.98 -5.65
C ILE A 484 14.74 -14.66 -4.34
N LEU A 485 13.46 -14.59 -3.94
CA LEU A 485 12.97 -15.12 -2.67
C LEU A 485 13.10 -16.64 -2.58
N THR A 486 12.86 -17.35 -3.69
CA THR A 486 13.03 -18.81 -3.74
C THR A 486 14.50 -19.20 -3.53
N GLY A 487 15.43 -18.57 -4.24
CA GLY A 487 16.86 -18.81 -4.06
C GLY A 487 17.34 -18.45 -2.65
N ALA A 488 16.89 -17.31 -2.13
CA ALA A 488 17.22 -16.88 -0.77
C ALA A 488 16.70 -17.85 0.29
N ARG A 489 15.45 -18.33 0.16
CA ARG A 489 14.88 -19.35 1.05
C ARG A 489 15.74 -20.61 1.08
N ASP A 490 16.11 -21.13 -0.09
CA ASP A 490 16.86 -22.37 -0.20
C ASP A 490 18.26 -22.23 0.42
N SER A 491 18.94 -21.09 0.25
CA SER A 491 20.20 -20.77 0.93
C SER A 491 20.03 -20.61 2.44
N LEU A 492 19.00 -19.93 2.90
CA LEU A 492 18.74 -19.74 4.33
C LEU A 492 18.42 -21.08 5.02
N ALA A 493 17.60 -21.92 4.41
CA ALA A 493 17.32 -23.27 4.90
C ALA A 493 18.59 -24.13 5.00
N LYS A 494 19.45 -24.07 4.00
CA LYS A 494 20.73 -24.79 3.98
C LYS A 494 21.63 -24.43 5.16
N ILE A 495 21.63 -23.18 5.59
CA ILE A 495 22.39 -22.68 6.73
C ILE A 495 21.64 -22.69 8.07
N GLY A 496 20.44 -23.30 8.13
CA GLY A 496 19.69 -23.51 9.35
C GLY A 496 18.74 -22.40 9.75
N MET A 497 18.52 -21.42 8.88
CA MET A 497 17.47 -20.42 9.04
C MET A 497 16.17 -20.95 8.41
N GLU A 498 15.53 -21.88 9.11
CA GLU A 498 14.27 -22.51 8.70
C GLU A 498 13.51 -22.96 9.97
N ASP A 499 12.20 -22.79 9.98
CA ASP A 499 11.35 -23.42 11.00
C ASP A 499 10.86 -24.78 10.46
N PRO A 500 11.37 -25.92 10.99
CA PRO A 500 10.99 -27.24 10.52
C PRO A 500 9.50 -27.58 10.76
N GLN A 501 8.76 -26.77 11.54
CA GLN A 501 7.34 -26.99 11.83
C GLN A 501 6.41 -26.15 10.92
N SER A 502 6.95 -25.24 10.13
CA SER A 502 6.14 -24.44 9.20
C SER A 502 5.94 -25.20 7.89
N ALA A 503 4.76 -25.83 7.73
CA ALA A 503 4.35 -26.31 6.40
C ALA A 503 4.21 -25.11 5.44
N PRO A 504 4.56 -25.26 4.16
CA PRO A 504 4.39 -24.19 3.19
C PRO A 504 2.89 -24.00 2.89
N ASP A 505 2.25 -23.03 3.54
CA ASP A 505 0.93 -22.56 3.14
C ASP A 505 1.09 -21.69 1.89
N TRP A 506 0.57 -22.19 0.77
CA TRP A 506 0.67 -21.59 -0.57
C TRP A 506 -0.32 -20.44 -0.78
N CYS A 507 -0.49 -19.56 0.17
CA CYS A 507 -1.37 -18.41 0.00
C CYS A 507 -0.64 -17.10 0.31
N HIS A 508 -0.14 -16.43 -0.75
CA HIS A 508 0.31 -15.03 -0.75
C HIS A 508 1.51 -14.65 0.14
N SER A 509 2.13 -15.59 0.85
CA SER A 509 3.36 -15.33 1.60
C SER A 509 4.40 -16.43 1.39
N LEU A 510 5.65 -16.03 1.31
CA LEU A 510 6.79 -16.95 1.28
C LEU A 510 7.50 -16.84 2.63
N LYS A 511 7.61 -17.95 3.38
CA LYS A 511 8.45 -18.00 4.58
C LYS A 511 9.90 -18.19 4.18
N ILE A 512 10.76 -17.31 4.68
CA ILE A 512 12.22 -17.32 4.49
C ILE A 512 12.90 -17.60 5.83
#